data_95ee992f2bdd0be965bc2ac92c07ff9e
#
_entry.id   95ee992f2bdd0be965bc2ac92c07ff9e
#
_cell.length_a   1.000
_cell.length_b   1.000
_cell.length_c   1.000
_cell.angle_alpha   90.00
_cell.angle_beta   90.00
_cell.angle_gamma   90.00
#
_symmetry.space_group_name_H-M   'P 1'
#
loop_
_entity.id
_entity.type
_entity.pdbx_description
1 polymer ?
#
loop_
_entity_poly.entity_id
_entity_poly.type
_entity_poly.pdbx_seq_one_letter_code
_entity_poly.pdbx_strand_id
1 'polypeptide(L)'
;CDAVIYLIALIREFPKKGLTNEKLQFRGSEKVAKIAENLGINRFLLMSALGANPNPNGSKYMQAKHLSEQAIKNSKLKWTILRPSSLFGDPRGEDRPEFCMMLDKLMLNLVPYPKFLPFPAPSFFTGASPFNAGQYALSMVHVKDVASIFIKVLSDDETIGKTIEIGGERKVSWNEIIKSIASATGQNVFMLPAPFFVIFSIAGFLDRFEWFPAGQDQLKDLIKGSVCNSHELFKKYEI
;
A
#
# COMPACT_ATOMS: atom_id res chain seq x y z
N CYS A 1 23.23 -3.06 17.85
CA CYS A 1 22.10 -3.28 16.95
C CYS A 1 22.43 -4.52 16.11
N ASP A 2 21.53 -5.51 16.09
CA ASP A 2 21.81 -6.83 15.48
C ASP A 2 21.12 -6.99 14.11
N ALA A 3 20.12 -6.14 13.85
CA ALA A 3 19.36 -6.16 12.62
C ALA A 3 18.82 -4.78 12.26
N VAL A 4 18.48 -4.61 10.99
CA VAL A 4 17.80 -3.42 10.46
C VAL A 4 16.45 -3.83 9.88
N ILE A 5 15.39 -3.11 10.24
CA ILE A 5 14.07 -3.20 9.61
C ILE A 5 13.80 -1.86 8.93
N TYR A 6 13.78 -1.83 7.60
CA TYR A 6 13.53 -0.61 6.84
C TYR A 6 12.07 -0.52 6.41
N LEU A 7 11.31 0.37 7.06
CA LEU A 7 9.86 0.56 6.85
C LEU A 7 9.51 1.88 6.15
N ILE A 8 10.51 2.70 5.82
CA ILE A 8 10.26 4.04 5.29
C ILE A 8 9.58 3.95 3.93
N ALA A 9 8.45 4.64 3.83
CA ALA A 9 7.68 4.76 2.60
C ALA A 9 7.04 6.15 2.52
N LEU A 10 6.84 6.62 1.31
CA LEU A 10 6.17 7.88 1.03
C LEU A 10 5.00 7.57 0.09
N ILE A 11 3.78 7.64 0.61
CA ILE A 11 2.57 7.37 -0.19
C ILE A 11 2.40 8.44 -1.28
N ARG A 12 2.72 9.70 -0.96
CA ARG A 12 2.63 10.83 -1.87
C ARG A 12 3.92 11.64 -1.87
N GLU A 13 4.38 12.03 -3.05
CA GLU A 13 5.57 12.89 -3.20
C GLU A 13 5.27 14.37 -2.94
N PHE A 14 6.26 15.06 -2.37
CA PHE A 14 6.30 16.51 -2.25
C PHE A 14 7.63 17.03 -2.79
N PRO A 15 7.80 17.08 -4.13
CA PRO A 15 9.10 17.40 -4.76
C PRO A 15 9.64 18.77 -4.35
N LYS A 16 8.76 19.76 -4.16
CA LYS A 16 9.16 21.10 -3.69
C LYS A 16 9.77 21.09 -2.29
N LYS A 17 9.44 20.09 -1.46
CA LYS A 17 10.02 19.87 -0.12
C LYS A 17 11.19 18.88 -0.16
N GLY A 18 11.60 18.41 -1.34
CA GLY A 18 12.64 17.39 -1.50
C GLY A 18 12.23 16.00 -1.01
N LEU A 19 10.93 15.75 -0.84
CA LEU A 19 10.37 14.47 -0.40
C LEU A 19 9.88 13.71 -1.63
N THR A 20 10.71 12.77 -2.11
CA THR A 20 10.39 11.92 -3.27
C THR A 20 10.55 10.44 -2.94
N ASN A 21 9.85 9.59 -3.67
CA ASN A 21 9.97 8.14 -3.54
C ASN A 21 11.39 7.66 -3.84
N GLU A 22 12.02 8.23 -4.86
CA GLU A 22 13.42 7.94 -5.17
C GLU A 22 14.33 8.21 -3.96
N LYS A 23 14.25 9.42 -3.37
CA LYS A 23 15.13 9.84 -2.29
C LYS A 23 14.92 9.05 -1.01
N LEU A 24 13.65 8.87 -0.58
CA LEU A 24 13.34 8.27 0.71
C LEU A 24 13.27 6.74 0.64
N GLN A 25 12.59 6.19 -0.36
CA GLN A 25 12.45 4.74 -0.45
C GLN A 25 13.71 4.11 -1.04
N PHE A 26 14.12 4.49 -2.25
CA PHE A 26 15.26 3.85 -2.94
C PHE A 26 16.59 4.26 -2.32
N ARG A 27 16.99 5.54 -2.45
CA ARG A 27 18.31 6.00 -1.96
C ARG A 27 18.46 5.86 -0.46
N GLY A 28 17.35 6.05 0.29
CA GLY A 28 17.34 5.86 1.73
C GLY A 28 17.66 4.41 2.12
N SER A 29 16.98 3.43 1.50
CA SER A 29 17.23 2.01 1.78
C SER A 29 18.64 1.58 1.36
N GLU A 30 19.12 2.02 0.19
CA GLU A 30 20.48 1.76 -0.29
C GLU A 30 21.54 2.30 0.69
N LYS A 31 21.37 3.54 1.16
CA LYS A 31 22.28 4.17 2.11
C LYS A 31 22.30 3.42 3.45
N VAL A 32 21.12 3.06 3.98
CA VAL A 32 21.02 2.34 5.25
C VAL A 32 21.62 0.96 5.14
N ALA A 33 21.44 0.25 4.02
CA ALA A 33 22.08 -1.03 3.77
C ALA A 33 23.61 -0.93 3.78
N LYS A 34 24.19 0.05 3.08
CA LYS A 34 25.65 0.30 3.09
C LYS A 34 26.19 0.61 4.49
N ILE A 35 25.42 1.37 5.28
CA ILE A 35 25.81 1.67 6.67
C ILE A 35 25.77 0.38 7.51
N ALA A 36 24.73 -0.45 7.35
CA ALA A 36 24.62 -1.74 8.04
C ALA A 36 25.82 -2.65 7.74
N GLU A 37 26.18 -2.78 6.45
CA GLU A 37 27.36 -3.55 6.03
C GLU A 37 28.64 -3.06 6.70
N ASN A 38 28.88 -1.73 6.69
CA ASN A 38 30.07 -1.13 7.27
C ASN A 38 30.16 -1.32 8.80
N LEU A 39 29.01 -1.42 9.47
CA LEU A 39 28.92 -1.66 10.92
C LEU A 39 28.88 -3.17 11.29
N GLY A 40 28.96 -4.07 10.31
CA GLY A 40 28.88 -5.51 10.55
C GLY A 40 27.47 -6.01 10.94
N ILE A 41 26.44 -5.20 10.72
CA ILE A 41 25.05 -5.61 10.94
C ILE A 41 24.59 -6.40 9.71
N ASN A 42 24.44 -7.71 9.86
CA ASN A 42 24.21 -8.58 8.72
C ASN A 42 22.74 -8.81 8.39
N ARG A 43 21.80 -8.72 9.35
CA ARG A 43 20.37 -9.01 9.14
C ARG A 43 19.62 -7.77 8.69
N PHE A 44 18.92 -7.85 7.54
CA PHE A 44 18.18 -6.72 6.97
C PHE A 44 16.81 -7.15 6.48
N LEU A 45 15.75 -6.51 6.98
CA LEU A 45 14.39 -6.68 6.50
C LEU A 45 13.95 -5.41 5.75
N LEU A 46 13.49 -5.59 4.52
CA LEU A 46 12.93 -4.50 3.72
C LEU A 46 11.41 -4.65 3.59
N MET A 47 10.66 -3.64 3.98
CA MET A 47 9.24 -3.54 3.63
C MET A 47 9.09 -2.96 2.23
N SER A 48 8.77 -3.83 1.27
CA SER A 48 8.40 -3.47 -0.09
C SER A 48 6.88 -3.34 -0.22
N ALA A 49 6.32 -3.62 -1.37
CA ALA A 49 4.89 -3.66 -1.62
C ALA A 49 4.54 -4.73 -2.65
N LEU A 50 3.39 -5.36 -2.51
CA LEU A 50 2.87 -6.27 -3.52
C LEU A 50 2.64 -5.50 -4.81
N GLY A 51 3.23 -5.99 -5.92
CA GLY A 51 3.21 -5.30 -7.21
C GLY A 51 4.42 -4.41 -7.51
N ALA A 52 5.45 -4.36 -6.64
CA ALA A 52 6.70 -3.67 -6.94
C ALA A 52 7.31 -4.18 -8.27
N ASN A 53 7.50 -3.29 -9.23
CA ASN A 53 7.93 -3.63 -10.60
C ASN A 53 8.66 -2.47 -11.29
N PRO A 54 9.47 -2.73 -12.33
CA PRO A 54 10.24 -1.71 -13.04
C PRO A 54 9.46 -0.98 -14.14
N ASN A 55 8.14 -1.19 -14.28
CA ASN A 55 7.37 -0.63 -15.38
C ASN A 55 7.43 0.91 -15.38
N PRO A 56 7.99 1.56 -16.42
CA PRO A 56 8.11 3.02 -16.48
C PRO A 56 6.76 3.74 -16.53
N ASN A 57 5.69 3.04 -16.94
CA ASN A 57 4.32 3.56 -16.94
C ASN A 57 3.57 3.27 -15.63
N GLY A 58 4.22 2.58 -14.69
CA GLY A 58 3.70 2.31 -13.35
C GLY A 58 3.76 3.55 -12.44
N SER A 59 3.34 3.38 -11.19
CA SER A 59 3.51 4.43 -10.18
C SER A 59 5.00 4.59 -9.81
N LYS A 60 5.41 5.81 -9.49
CA LYS A 60 6.75 6.09 -8.96
C LYS A 60 7.00 5.35 -7.65
N TYR A 61 5.95 5.15 -6.87
CA TYR A 61 6.00 4.38 -5.63
C TYR A 61 6.45 2.93 -5.89
N MET A 62 5.80 2.22 -6.81
CA MET A 62 6.14 0.83 -7.14
C MET A 62 7.51 0.69 -7.81
N GLN A 63 7.89 1.67 -8.64
CA GLN A 63 9.24 1.73 -9.24
C GLN A 63 10.32 1.90 -8.15
N ALA A 64 10.12 2.82 -7.22
CA ALA A 64 11.06 3.06 -6.13
C ALA A 64 11.17 1.84 -5.18
N LYS A 65 10.06 1.15 -4.91
CA LYS A 65 10.08 -0.12 -4.17
C LYS A 65 10.90 -1.17 -4.91
N HIS A 66 10.70 -1.32 -6.22
CA HIS A 66 11.50 -2.24 -7.04
C HIS A 66 13.00 -1.90 -6.99
N LEU A 67 13.37 -0.63 -7.17
CA LEU A 67 14.77 -0.19 -7.08
C LEU A 67 15.37 -0.46 -5.70
N SER A 68 14.60 -0.25 -4.62
CA SER A 68 15.01 -0.60 -3.26
C SER A 68 15.30 -2.09 -3.14
N GLU A 69 14.41 -2.94 -3.67
CA GLU A 69 14.63 -4.39 -3.66
C GLU A 69 15.91 -4.78 -4.41
N GLN A 70 16.16 -4.20 -5.58
CA GLN A 70 17.39 -4.48 -6.34
C GLN A 70 18.64 -4.08 -5.56
N ALA A 71 18.63 -2.89 -4.92
CA ALA A 71 19.74 -2.44 -4.11
C ALA A 71 20.04 -3.41 -2.94
N ILE A 72 19.00 -3.89 -2.27
CA ILE A 72 19.15 -4.83 -1.14
C ILE A 72 19.58 -6.22 -1.63
N LYS A 73 19.03 -6.72 -2.74
CA LYS A 73 19.43 -8.01 -3.35
C LYS A 73 20.90 -8.03 -3.77
N ASN A 74 21.44 -6.89 -4.19
CA ASN A 74 22.84 -6.75 -4.59
C ASN A 74 23.79 -6.47 -3.41
N SER A 75 23.28 -6.35 -2.19
CA SER A 75 24.09 -6.19 -0.98
C SER A 75 24.64 -7.53 -0.46
N LYS A 76 25.59 -7.47 0.48
CA LYS A 76 26.12 -8.65 1.17
C LYS A 76 25.31 -9.05 2.41
N LEU A 77 24.18 -8.38 2.65
CA LEU A 77 23.36 -8.58 3.85
C LEU A 77 22.57 -9.90 3.77
N LYS A 78 22.28 -10.47 4.91
CA LYS A 78 21.28 -11.54 5.07
C LYS A 78 19.90 -10.92 5.01
N TRP A 79 19.43 -10.58 3.81
CA TRP A 79 18.20 -9.85 3.59
C TRP A 79 16.97 -10.74 3.49
N THR A 80 15.83 -10.20 3.86
CA THR A 80 14.50 -10.70 3.49
C THR A 80 13.65 -9.51 3.06
N ILE A 81 12.94 -9.64 1.95
CA ILE A 81 12.04 -8.62 1.42
C ILE A 81 10.61 -9.07 1.65
N LEU A 82 9.81 -8.22 2.29
CA LEU A 82 8.41 -8.47 2.58
C LEU A 82 7.56 -7.53 1.72
N ARG A 83 6.65 -8.10 0.93
CA ARG A 83 5.74 -7.41 0.02
C ARG A 83 4.30 -7.49 0.51
N PRO A 84 3.89 -6.67 1.46
CA PRO A 84 2.50 -6.66 1.89
C PRO A 84 1.58 -6.09 0.80
N SER A 85 0.35 -6.59 0.78
CA SER A 85 -0.81 -5.98 0.11
C SER A 85 -1.26 -4.74 0.88
N SER A 86 -2.43 -4.19 0.57
CA SER A 86 -2.96 -3.02 1.27
C SER A 86 -3.15 -3.31 2.75
N LEU A 87 -2.55 -2.46 3.58
CA LEU A 87 -2.60 -2.57 5.03
C LEU A 87 -3.83 -1.83 5.57
N PHE A 88 -4.45 -2.39 6.60
CA PHE A 88 -5.48 -1.71 7.39
C PHE A 88 -5.28 -1.95 8.88
N GLY A 89 -5.88 -1.12 9.71
CA GLY A 89 -5.87 -1.26 11.16
C GLY A 89 -5.60 0.05 11.89
N ASP A 90 -5.71 0.05 13.21
CA ASP A 90 -5.54 1.23 14.04
C ASP A 90 -4.12 1.83 13.90
N PRO A 91 -3.98 3.08 13.44
CA PRO A 91 -2.69 3.75 13.25
C PRO A 91 -2.00 4.11 14.57
N ARG A 92 -2.65 3.93 15.73
CA ARG A 92 -2.13 4.24 17.07
C ARG A 92 -1.58 5.67 17.21
N GLY A 93 -2.35 6.63 16.78
CA GLY A 93 -2.00 8.05 16.90
C GLY A 93 -2.84 8.93 16.03
N GLU A 94 -3.02 10.18 16.46
CA GLU A 94 -3.71 11.21 15.69
C GLU A 94 -2.90 11.56 14.44
N ASP A 95 -3.58 11.97 13.38
CA ASP A 95 -3.01 12.43 12.10
C ASP A 95 -2.15 11.40 11.34
N ARG A 96 -2.15 10.13 11.73
CA ARG A 96 -1.47 9.08 10.96
C ARG A 96 -2.38 8.58 9.83
N PRO A 97 -1.89 8.57 8.59
CA PRO A 97 -2.68 8.06 7.48
C PRO A 97 -2.91 6.55 7.64
N GLU A 98 -4.18 6.17 7.57
CA GLU A 98 -4.61 4.78 7.51
C GLU A 98 -5.53 4.62 6.29
N PHE A 99 -5.46 3.49 5.61
CA PHE A 99 -6.11 3.28 4.33
C PHE A 99 -7.64 3.44 4.40
N CYS A 100 -8.28 2.80 5.37
CA CYS A 100 -9.74 2.87 5.51
C CYS A 100 -10.21 4.26 5.94
N MET A 101 -9.48 4.94 6.84
CA MET A 101 -9.78 6.32 7.23
C MET A 101 -9.58 7.30 6.07
N MET A 102 -8.56 7.08 5.25
CA MET A 102 -8.34 7.88 4.05
C MET A 102 -9.49 7.69 3.06
N LEU A 103 -9.95 6.47 2.85
CA LEU A 103 -11.09 6.19 1.97
C LEU A 103 -12.39 6.77 2.52
N ASP A 104 -12.63 6.71 3.83
CA ASP A 104 -13.78 7.33 4.47
C ASP A 104 -13.81 8.84 4.19
N LYS A 105 -12.71 9.54 4.43
CA LYS A 105 -12.59 10.97 4.16
C LYS A 105 -12.77 11.32 2.69
N LEU A 106 -12.16 10.55 1.78
CA LEU A 106 -12.16 10.86 0.35
C LEU A 106 -13.44 10.47 -0.36
N MET A 107 -14.01 9.32 0.00
CA MET A 107 -15.09 8.72 -0.77
C MET A 107 -16.46 8.97 -0.16
N LEU A 108 -16.52 9.17 1.16
CA LEU A 108 -17.78 9.26 1.90
C LEU A 108 -17.98 10.62 2.58
N ASN A 109 -16.92 11.30 2.98
CA ASN A 109 -16.97 12.52 3.77
C ASN A 109 -16.20 13.69 3.15
N LEU A 110 -15.92 13.65 1.84
CA LEU A 110 -15.25 14.77 1.14
C LEU A 110 -16.11 16.04 1.11
N VAL A 111 -17.42 15.88 1.01
CA VAL A 111 -18.39 16.95 1.03
C VAL A 111 -19.45 16.69 2.10
N PRO A 112 -20.01 17.73 2.76
CA PRO A 112 -21.13 17.56 3.68
C PRO A 112 -22.31 16.91 2.95
N TYR A 113 -22.74 15.72 3.41
CA TYR A 113 -23.85 14.99 2.83
C TYR A 113 -24.81 14.51 3.92
N PRO A 114 -26.14 14.62 3.73
CA PRO A 114 -27.10 14.18 4.73
C PRO A 114 -27.02 12.66 4.96
N LYS A 115 -26.71 12.23 6.17
CA LYS A 115 -26.52 10.80 6.51
C LYS A 115 -27.77 9.93 6.33
N PHE A 116 -28.96 10.55 6.29
CA PHE A 116 -30.21 9.84 6.05
C PHE A 116 -30.45 9.49 4.57
N LEU A 117 -29.69 10.10 3.65
CA LEU A 117 -29.75 9.77 2.22
C LEU A 117 -28.61 8.82 1.84
N PRO A 118 -28.87 7.85 0.92
CA PRO A 118 -27.81 6.99 0.41
C PRO A 118 -26.78 7.81 -0.37
N PHE A 119 -25.51 7.72 0.01
CA PHE A 119 -24.42 8.44 -0.64
C PHE A 119 -24.00 7.74 -1.95
N PRO A 120 -23.84 8.47 -3.08
CA PRO A 120 -23.36 7.90 -4.34
C PRO A 120 -21.85 7.69 -4.29
N ALA A 121 -21.42 6.48 -3.89
CA ALA A 121 -20.00 6.16 -3.82
C ALA A 121 -19.46 5.68 -5.19
N PRO A 122 -18.30 6.15 -5.63
CA PRO A 122 -17.78 5.82 -6.95
C PRO A 122 -17.33 4.36 -7.03
N SER A 123 -17.79 3.67 -8.05
CA SER A 123 -17.40 2.34 -8.44
C SER A 123 -16.63 2.42 -9.77
N PHE A 124 -15.31 2.34 -9.71
CA PHE A 124 -14.46 2.62 -10.88
C PHE A 124 -14.50 1.48 -11.89
N PHE A 125 -14.50 1.84 -13.17
CA PHE A 125 -14.30 0.89 -14.27
C PHE A 125 -13.31 1.42 -15.30
N THR A 126 -12.61 0.50 -15.95
CA THR A 126 -11.70 0.74 -17.06
C THR A 126 -12.32 0.18 -18.35
N GLY A 127 -12.12 0.87 -19.47
CA GLY A 127 -12.73 0.47 -20.75
C GLY A 127 -14.16 0.98 -20.94
N ALA A 128 -14.92 0.35 -21.84
CA ALA A 128 -16.22 0.84 -22.30
C ALA A 128 -17.41 0.31 -21.49
N SER A 129 -17.22 -0.72 -20.64
CA SER A 129 -18.31 -1.39 -19.95
C SER A 129 -18.32 -1.09 -18.44
N PRO A 130 -19.43 -0.58 -17.90
CA PRO A 130 -19.58 -0.36 -16.46
C PRO A 130 -19.96 -1.62 -15.66
N PHE A 131 -20.24 -2.76 -16.32
CA PHE A 131 -20.74 -3.97 -15.64
C PHE A 131 -19.75 -4.56 -14.63
N ASN A 132 -18.45 -4.35 -14.81
CA ASN A 132 -17.40 -4.81 -13.90
C ASN A 132 -16.86 -3.69 -13.01
N ALA A 133 -17.64 -2.63 -12.80
CA ALA A 133 -17.22 -1.50 -11.97
C ALA A 133 -16.91 -1.96 -10.54
N GLY A 134 -15.73 -1.57 -10.01
CA GLY A 134 -15.29 -1.85 -8.66
C GLY A 134 -14.99 -3.32 -8.35
N GLN A 135 -14.78 -4.16 -9.35
CA GLN A 135 -14.50 -5.60 -9.16
C GLN A 135 -13.01 -5.93 -8.95
N TYR A 136 -12.12 -4.95 -9.07
CA TYR A 136 -10.71 -5.19 -8.73
C TYR A 136 -10.58 -5.54 -7.25
N ALA A 137 -9.78 -6.59 -6.99
CA ALA A 137 -9.70 -7.21 -5.68
C ALA A 137 -8.39 -6.86 -4.97
N LEU A 138 -8.48 -6.79 -3.65
CA LEU A 138 -7.36 -6.60 -2.74
C LEU A 138 -7.36 -7.73 -1.71
N SER A 139 -6.21 -8.32 -1.42
CA SER A 139 -6.00 -9.19 -0.26
C SER A 139 -5.53 -8.34 0.92
N MET A 140 -6.45 -7.53 1.48
CA MET A 140 -6.12 -6.62 2.58
C MET A 140 -5.62 -7.39 3.79
N VAL A 141 -4.56 -6.92 4.43
CA VAL A 141 -3.95 -7.57 5.59
C VAL A 141 -3.89 -6.62 6.78
N HIS A 142 -4.18 -7.14 7.96
CA HIS A 142 -4.15 -6.34 9.17
C HIS A 142 -2.71 -5.99 9.58
N VAL A 143 -2.47 -4.75 10.00
CA VAL A 143 -1.13 -4.25 10.34
C VAL A 143 -0.44 -5.07 11.46
N LYS A 144 -1.22 -5.63 12.40
CA LYS A 144 -0.66 -6.48 13.48
C LYS A 144 -0.11 -7.79 12.94
N ASP A 145 -0.79 -8.39 11.95
CA ASP A 145 -0.34 -9.66 11.35
C ASP A 145 0.97 -9.43 10.59
N VAL A 146 1.07 -8.35 9.83
CA VAL A 146 2.31 -7.97 9.16
C VAL A 146 3.44 -7.73 10.17
N ALA A 147 3.17 -7.01 11.27
CA ALA A 147 4.16 -6.77 12.32
C ALA A 147 4.62 -8.09 12.96
N SER A 148 3.69 -9.03 13.22
CA SER A 148 4.01 -10.37 13.76
C SER A 148 4.89 -11.16 12.79
N ILE A 149 4.60 -11.10 11.47
CA ILE A 149 5.42 -11.73 10.44
C ILE A 149 6.84 -11.14 10.44
N PHE A 150 6.98 -9.80 10.50
CA PHE A 150 8.30 -9.16 10.57
C PHE A 150 9.14 -9.67 11.75
N ILE A 151 8.52 -9.79 12.94
CA ILE A 151 9.21 -10.28 14.15
C ILE A 151 9.64 -11.74 13.96
N LYS A 152 8.75 -12.61 13.46
CA LYS A 152 9.05 -14.04 13.27
C LYS A 152 10.12 -14.26 12.17
N VAL A 153 10.01 -13.53 11.06
CA VAL A 153 10.98 -13.56 9.96
C VAL A 153 12.37 -13.08 10.39
N LEU A 154 12.45 -12.18 11.37
CA LEU A 154 13.73 -11.64 11.83
C LEU A 154 14.68 -12.73 12.33
N SER A 155 14.15 -13.75 13.00
CA SER A 155 14.89 -14.90 13.56
C SER A 155 14.76 -16.17 12.73
N ASP A 156 14.11 -16.14 11.57
CA ASP A 156 13.95 -17.30 10.68
C ASP A 156 14.95 -17.24 9.53
N ASP A 157 16.07 -17.99 9.69
CA ASP A 157 17.13 -18.04 8.69
C ASP A 157 16.68 -18.64 7.34
N GLU A 158 15.60 -19.43 7.31
CA GLU A 158 15.04 -19.95 6.06
C GLU A 158 14.51 -18.84 5.13
N THR A 159 14.28 -17.66 5.67
CA THR A 159 13.77 -16.51 4.90
C THR A 159 14.87 -15.66 4.29
N ILE A 160 16.13 -15.93 4.60
CA ILE A 160 17.27 -15.20 4.05
C ILE A 160 17.33 -15.40 2.53
N GLY A 161 17.51 -14.28 1.81
CA GLY A 161 17.52 -14.27 0.35
C GLY A 161 16.14 -14.44 -0.31
N LYS A 162 15.05 -14.39 0.47
CA LYS A 162 13.70 -14.57 -0.05
C LYS A 162 12.90 -13.25 -0.13
N THR A 163 12.04 -13.18 -1.13
CA THR A 163 10.99 -12.17 -1.25
C THR A 163 9.66 -12.84 -0.95
N ILE A 164 8.95 -12.36 0.06
CA ILE A 164 7.73 -12.97 0.61
C ILE A 164 6.57 -12.01 0.42
N GLU A 165 5.51 -12.46 -0.23
CA GLU A 165 4.27 -11.72 -0.40
C GLU A 165 3.33 -11.97 0.78
N ILE A 166 2.69 -10.90 1.28
CA ILE A 166 1.83 -10.94 2.46
C ILE A 166 0.47 -10.32 2.10
N GLY A 167 -0.57 -11.11 2.12
CA GLY A 167 -1.95 -10.67 1.93
C GLY A 167 -2.88 -11.39 2.87
N GLY A 168 -3.98 -10.75 3.22
CA GLY A 168 -5.04 -11.41 3.98
C GLY A 168 -5.65 -12.57 3.20
N GLU A 169 -6.22 -13.52 3.91
CA GLU A 169 -6.82 -14.72 3.31
C GLU A 169 -8.02 -14.39 2.40
N ARG A 170 -8.74 -13.33 2.75
CA ARG A 170 -9.93 -12.92 2.00
C ARG A 170 -9.58 -11.91 0.91
N LYS A 171 -10.02 -12.20 -0.31
CA LYS A 171 -10.04 -11.23 -1.41
C LYS A 171 -11.31 -10.39 -1.29
N VAL A 172 -11.14 -9.08 -1.20
CA VAL A 172 -12.25 -8.13 -1.12
C VAL A 172 -12.23 -7.19 -2.32
N SER A 173 -13.40 -6.95 -2.90
CA SER A 173 -13.52 -6.00 -4.00
C SER A 173 -13.57 -4.56 -3.48
N TRP A 174 -13.30 -3.60 -4.37
CA TRP A 174 -13.45 -2.18 -4.03
C TRP A 174 -14.84 -1.87 -3.48
N ASN A 175 -15.87 -2.41 -4.14
CA ASN A 175 -17.25 -2.18 -3.72
C ASN A 175 -17.54 -2.72 -2.31
N GLU A 176 -16.98 -3.88 -1.96
CA GLU A 176 -17.10 -4.43 -0.60
C GLU A 176 -16.37 -3.58 0.43
N ILE A 177 -15.18 -3.07 0.10
CA ILE A 177 -14.40 -2.18 0.99
C ILE A 177 -15.22 -0.93 1.31
N ILE A 178 -15.71 -0.22 0.29
CA ILE A 178 -16.48 1.01 0.47
C ILE A 178 -17.76 0.77 1.26
N LYS A 179 -18.50 -0.30 0.95
CA LYS A 179 -19.71 -0.67 1.70
C LYS A 179 -19.41 -1.00 3.17
N SER A 180 -18.29 -1.69 3.42
CA SER A 180 -17.87 -2.03 4.79
C SER A 180 -17.52 -0.79 5.60
N ILE A 181 -16.78 0.16 5.00
CA ILE A 181 -16.44 1.44 5.65
C ILE A 181 -17.71 2.25 5.92
N ALA A 182 -18.59 2.36 4.94
CA ALA A 182 -19.85 3.09 5.10
C ALA A 182 -20.72 2.50 6.21
N SER A 183 -20.84 1.18 6.27
CA SER A 183 -21.55 0.48 7.34
C SER A 183 -20.95 0.75 8.71
N ALA A 184 -19.61 0.74 8.83
CA ALA A 184 -18.90 1.01 10.08
C ALA A 184 -19.07 2.47 10.55
N THR A 185 -19.24 3.42 9.63
CA THR A 185 -19.43 4.86 9.91
C THR A 185 -20.90 5.29 9.95
N GLY A 186 -21.84 4.32 9.84
CA GLY A 186 -23.28 4.58 9.91
C GLY A 186 -23.84 5.29 8.68
N GLN A 187 -23.21 5.16 7.52
CA GLN A 187 -23.67 5.72 6.25
C GLN A 187 -24.28 4.65 5.36
N ASN A 188 -25.33 5.00 4.64
CA ASN A 188 -25.86 4.19 3.54
C ASN A 188 -25.20 4.63 2.24
N VAL A 189 -24.77 3.67 1.41
CA VAL A 189 -24.14 3.96 0.12
C VAL A 189 -24.78 3.15 -1.00
N PHE A 190 -24.86 3.74 -2.19
CA PHE A 190 -25.07 2.99 -3.43
C PHE A 190 -23.87 3.20 -4.35
N MET A 191 -23.48 2.13 -5.03
CA MET A 191 -22.29 2.18 -5.89
C MET A 191 -22.67 2.76 -7.26
N LEU A 192 -22.07 3.92 -7.58
CA LEU A 192 -22.27 4.60 -8.86
C LEU A 192 -21.09 4.28 -9.80
N PRO A 193 -21.33 3.60 -10.94
CA PRO A 193 -20.29 3.38 -11.92
C PRO A 193 -19.65 4.67 -12.39
N ALA A 194 -18.32 4.75 -12.26
CA ALA A 194 -17.55 5.95 -12.62
C ALA A 194 -16.40 5.56 -13.56
N PRO A 195 -16.28 6.19 -14.74
CA PRO A 195 -15.16 5.95 -15.63
C PRO A 195 -13.85 6.35 -14.98
N PHE A 196 -12.89 5.43 -14.92
CA PHE A 196 -11.61 5.67 -14.25
C PHE A 196 -10.87 6.91 -14.81
N PHE A 197 -10.90 7.12 -16.13
CA PHE A 197 -10.21 8.26 -16.75
C PHE A 197 -10.67 9.61 -16.25
N VAL A 198 -11.96 9.75 -15.90
CA VAL A 198 -12.52 11.00 -15.36
C VAL A 198 -11.93 11.28 -13.97
N ILE A 199 -11.98 10.28 -13.09
CA ILE A 199 -11.44 10.41 -11.72
C ILE A 199 -9.93 10.60 -11.76
N PHE A 200 -9.24 9.90 -12.65
CA PHE A 200 -7.80 10.04 -12.86
C PHE A 200 -7.40 11.45 -13.31
N SER A 201 -8.20 12.06 -14.21
CA SER A 201 -7.97 13.45 -14.67
C SER A 201 -8.23 14.46 -13.56
N ILE A 202 -9.29 14.28 -12.79
CA ILE A 202 -9.62 15.12 -11.62
C ILE A 202 -8.50 15.02 -10.58
N ALA A 203 -8.05 13.82 -10.26
CA ALA A 203 -6.96 13.60 -9.32
C ALA A 203 -5.66 14.26 -9.80
N GLY A 204 -5.35 14.22 -11.10
CA GLY A 204 -4.19 14.90 -11.67
C GLY A 204 -4.25 16.42 -11.55
N PHE A 205 -5.45 16.98 -11.65
CA PHE A 205 -5.63 18.41 -11.40
C PHE A 205 -5.50 18.75 -9.90
N LEU A 206 -6.07 17.93 -9.03
CA LEU A 206 -6.08 18.14 -7.58
C LEU A 206 -4.76 17.77 -6.90
N ASP A 207 -3.92 16.95 -7.54
CA ASP A 207 -2.61 16.53 -7.00
C ASP A 207 -1.65 17.70 -6.78
N ARG A 208 -1.89 18.85 -7.39
CA ARG A 208 -1.16 20.09 -7.12
C ARG A 208 -1.44 20.69 -5.74
N PHE A 209 -2.54 20.31 -5.09
CA PHE A 209 -2.94 20.84 -3.80
C PHE A 209 -2.57 19.88 -2.67
N GLU A 210 -1.84 20.36 -1.67
CA GLU A 210 -1.36 19.52 -0.55
C GLU A 210 -2.49 18.93 0.31
N TRP A 211 -3.65 19.58 0.36
CA TRP A 211 -4.82 19.11 1.11
C TRP A 211 -5.50 17.89 0.48
N PHE A 212 -5.30 17.66 -0.83
CA PHE A 212 -5.91 16.52 -1.52
C PHE A 212 -5.10 15.25 -1.21
N PRO A 213 -5.69 14.23 -0.59
CA PRO A 213 -4.94 13.14 0.03
C PRO A 213 -4.50 12.03 -0.93
N ALA A 214 -4.99 12.00 -2.18
CA ALA A 214 -4.65 10.96 -3.15
C ALA A 214 -4.19 11.54 -4.47
N GLY A 215 -3.04 11.10 -4.97
CA GLY A 215 -2.53 11.45 -6.29
C GLY A 215 -2.87 10.43 -7.36
N GLN A 216 -2.50 10.73 -8.59
CA GLN A 216 -2.71 9.82 -9.74
C GLN A 216 -2.02 8.47 -9.54
N ASP A 217 -0.84 8.44 -8.91
CA ASP A 217 -0.07 7.22 -8.72
C ASP A 217 -0.78 6.22 -7.81
N GLN A 218 -1.43 6.69 -6.73
CA GLN A 218 -2.23 5.83 -5.85
C GLN A 218 -3.43 5.21 -6.59
N LEU A 219 -4.08 5.99 -7.45
CA LEU A 219 -5.21 5.50 -8.25
C LEU A 219 -4.78 4.45 -9.28
N LYS A 220 -3.61 4.61 -9.91
CA LYS A 220 -3.04 3.58 -10.82
C LYS A 220 -2.82 2.25 -10.11
N ASP A 221 -2.29 2.28 -8.90
CA ASP A 221 -2.02 1.07 -8.13
C ASP A 221 -3.32 0.42 -7.64
N LEU A 222 -4.29 1.23 -7.24
CA LEU A 222 -5.58 0.75 -6.76
C LEU A 222 -6.32 -0.10 -7.80
N ILE A 223 -6.43 0.36 -9.05
CA ILE A 223 -7.20 -0.35 -10.09
C ILE A 223 -6.51 -1.62 -10.61
N LYS A 224 -5.20 -1.79 -10.39
CA LYS A 224 -4.51 -3.03 -10.71
C LYS A 224 -4.89 -4.17 -9.78
N GLY A 225 -5.42 -3.84 -8.60
CA GLY A 225 -5.63 -4.77 -7.53
C GLY A 225 -4.31 -5.19 -6.86
N SER A 226 -4.43 -5.93 -5.76
CA SER A 226 -3.28 -6.42 -5.00
C SER A 226 -3.68 -7.72 -4.31
N VAL A 227 -3.50 -8.83 -5.02
CA VAL A 227 -3.95 -10.16 -4.57
C VAL A 227 -2.76 -11.11 -4.53
N CYS A 228 -2.58 -11.78 -3.41
CA CYS A 228 -1.65 -12.90 -3.26
C CYS A 228 -2.27 -13.98 -2.36
N ASN A 229 -1.63 -15.14 -2.30
CA ASN A 229 -2.00 -16.21 -1.40
C ASN A 229 -0.91 -16.34 -0.33
N SER A 230 -1.27 -16.07 0.91
CA SER A 230 -0.33 -16.14 2.06
C SER A 230 -0.76 -17.20 3.09
N HIS A 231 -1.67 -18.11 2.74
CA HIS A 231 -2.19 -19.14 3.65
C HIS A 231 -1.07 -19.96 4.32
N GLU A 232 -0.12 -20.45 3.53
CA GLU A 232 1.00 -21.25 4.07
C GLU A 232 1.91 -20.41 4.98
N LEU A 233 2.07 -19.10 4.70
CA LEU A 233 2.83 -18.20 5.54
C LEU A 233 2.16 -17.99 6.90
N PHE A 234 0.85 -17.74 6.90
CA PHE A 234 0.06 -17.58 8.12
C PHE A 234 0.06 -18.87 8.95
N LYS A 235 -0.12 -20.02 8.29
CA LYS A 235 -0.05 -21.33 8.94
C LYS A 235 1.33 -21.61 9.54
N LYS A 236 2.42 -21.33 8.79
CA LYS A 236 3.80 -21.50 9.28
C LYS A 236 4.06 -20.72 10.56
N TYR A 237 3.53 -19.50 10.64
CA TYR A 237 3.79 -18.59 11.74
C TYR A 237 2.66 -18.52 12.78
N GLU A 238 1.61 -19.31 12.64
CA GLU A 238 0.47 -19.36 13.57
C GLU A 238 -0.15 -17.97 13.81
N ILE A 239 -0.53 -17.32 12.71
CA ILE A 239 -1.10 -15.97 12.70
C ILE A 239 -2.55 -16.01 12.23
#